data_d8eacf1221ae4ec93ba8f3631e203e2f
#
_entry.id   d8eacf1221ae4ec93ba8f3631e203e2f
#
_cell.length_a   1.000
_cell.length_b   1.000
_cell.length_c   1.000
_cell.angle_alpha   90.00
_cell.angle_beta   90.00
_cell.angle_gamma   90.00
#
_symmetry.space_group_name_H-M   'P 1'
#
loop_
_entity.id
_entity.type
_entity.pdbx_description
1 polymer ?
#
loop_
_entity_poly.entity_id
_entity_poly.type
_entity_poly.pdbx_seq_one_letter_code
_entity_poly.pdbx_strand_id
1 'polypeptide(L)'
;LLQIHDFPEDGRPDRYRFMARNLAGDGGRLAATLYPLAPHVHYAPLNARDRHFLEQAGALRDRVHRLPNAVASLGASPDAAPQGAERILLYVTRAIRRKNLGEILLWAAMEDAARFQVSRAPRNPAARPVYKRWVAVAESLKLPVEFEVGERDDLPLGELISRAAALITTSVAEGFGLAFLEPWLAGRPLVGRDLPEVTEGLKESGLDLSALYEALRVPVEWFDERMLRTKLTLGYVEMLEAYGREPSSDLP
;
A
#
# COMPACT_ATOMS: atom_id res chain seq x y z
N LEU A 1 -13.60 -6.60 22.05
CA LEU A 1 -12.73 -6.87 20.91
C LEU A 1 -12.54 -5.60 20.10
N LEU A 2 -11.28 -5.20 19.84
CA LEU A 2 -10.92 -4.05 19.03
C LEU A 2 -10.23 -4.56 17.75
N GLN A 3 -10.89 -4.42 16.61
CA GLN A 3 -10.27 -4.75 15.32
C GLN A 3 -9.34 -3.62 14.90
N ILE A 4 -8.08 -3.97 14.59
CA ILE A 4 -7.05 -3.02 14.14
C ILE A 4 -6.91 -3.18 12.63
N HIS A 5 -7.40 -2.20 11.89
CA HIS A 5 -7.26 -2.13 10.44
C HIS A 5 -5.94 -1.51 9.99
N ASP A 6 -5.38 -0.64 10.83
CA ASP A 6 -4.18 0.13 10.55
C ASP A 6 -3.73 0.83 11.85
N PHE A 7 -2.46 0.92 12.09
CA PHE A 7 -1.93 1.76 13.16
C PHE A 7 -1.91 3.21 12.69
N PRO A 8 -2.63 4.12 13.38
CA PRO A 8 -2.77 5.50 12.89
C PRO A 8 -1.45 6.27 12.83
N GLU A 9 -0.45 5.87 13.62
CA GLU A 9 0.88 6.46 13.67
C GLU A 9 1.88 5.80 12.72
N ASP A 10 1.65 4.58 12.26
CA ASP A 10 2.61 3.81 11.47
C ASP A 10 2.89 4.48 10.12
N GLY A 11 4.17 4.79 9.87
CA GLY A 11 4.62 5.46 8.65
C GLY A 11 4.04 6.88 8.43
N ARG A 12 3.49 7.51 9.49
CA ARG A 12 2.83 8.82 9.42
C ARG A 12 3.35 9.76 10.50
N PRO A 13 4.59 10.26 10.37
CA PRO A 13 5.23 11.08 11.40
C PRO A 13 4.44 12.31 11.81
N ASP A 14 3.84 13.03 10.87
CA ASP A 14 3.03 14.22 11.18
C ASP A 14 1.77 13.86 11.98
N ARG A 15 1.16 12.73 11.68
CA ARG A 15 0.00 12.24 12.43
C ARG A 15 0.39 11.82 13.84
N TYR A 16 1.53 11.14 13.99
CA TYR A 16 2.09 10.81 15.30
C TYR A 16 2.34 12.07 16.13
N ARG A 17 3.04 13.07 15.58
CA ARG A 17 3.28 14.36 16.26
C ARG A 17 1.97 15.03 16.71
N PHE A 18 0.97 15.07 15.82
CA PHE A 18 -0.33 15.64 16.15
C PHE A 18 -0.99 14.89 17.31
N MET A 19 -1.03 13.57 17.27
CA MET A 19 -1.63 12.75 18.32
C MET A 19 -0.86 12.86 19.65
N ALA A 20 0.46 12.81 19.61
CA ALA A 20 1.30 12.94 20.79
C ALA A 20 1.07 14.27 21.50
N ARG A 21 0.98 15.38 20.75
CA ARG A 21 0.73 16.72 21.31
C ARG A 21 -0.68 16.88 21.89
N ASN A 22 -1.68 16.32 21.24
CA ASN A 22 -3.08 16.60 21.56
C ASN A 22 -3.72 15.56 22.50
N LEU A 23 -3.23 14.31 22.50
CA LEU A 23 -3.86 13.23 23.26
C LEU A 23 -3.10 12.85 24.53
N ALA A 24 -1.78 13.06 24.58
CA ALA A 24 -1.02 12.39 25.61
C ALA A 24 0.07 13.21 26.31
N GLY A 25 0.51 14.29 25.74
CA GLY A 25 1.64 15.08 26.28
C GLY A 25 3.01 14.38 26.17
N ASP A 26 3.04 13.05 26.18
CA ASP A 26 4.23 12.23 25.91
C ASP A 26 3.89 10.93 25.17
N GLY A 27 4.91 10.31 24.55
CA GLY A 27 4.71 9.10 23.74
C GLY A 27 4.23 7.88 24.53
N GLY A 28 4.56 7.79 25.83
CA GLY A 28 4.13 6.68 26.68
C GLY A 28 2.63 6.72 26.97
N ARG A 29 2.09 7.92 27.23
CA ARG A 29 0.65 8.10 27.39
C ARG A 29 -0.12 7.85 26.11
N LEU A 30 0.44 8.23 24.96
CA LEU A 30 -0.20 7.99 23.67
C LEU A 30 -0.42 6.50 23.44
N ALA A 31 0.59 5.67 23.64
CA ALA A 31 0.48 4.22 23.48
C ALA A 31 -0.59 3.64 24.43
N ALA A 32 -0.59 4.03 25.70
CA ALA A 32 -1.59 3.57 26.66
C ALA A 32 -3.02 4.03 26.34
N THR A 33 -3.17 5.16 25.66
CA THR A 33 -4.46 5.69 25.24
C THR A 33 -4.98 4.98 24.00
N LEU A 34 -4.11 4.74 23.00
CA LEU A 34 -4.50 4.09 21.75
C LEU A 34 -4.65 2.58 21.91
N TYR A 35 -3.79 1.98 22.74
CA TYR A 35 -3.68 0.51 22.90
C TYR A 35 -3.69 0.11 24.38
N PRO A 36 -4.82 0.30 25.08
CA PRO A 36 -4.92 -0.03 26.50
C PRO A 36 -4.75 -1.53 26.73
N LEU A 37 -3.87 -1.91 27.66
CA LEU A 37 -3.56 -3.31 28.04
C LEU A 37 -4.46 -3.83 29.18
N ALA A 38 -5.70 -3.40 29.25
CA ALA A 38 -6.64 -3.81 30.28
C ALA A 38 -7.05 -5.30 30.11
N PRO A 39 -7.36 -6.03 31.22
CA PRO A 39 -7.67 -7.46 31.20
C PRO A 39 -8.82 -7.88 30.29
N HIS A 40 -9.75 -7.01 30.02
CA HIS A 40 -10.94 -7.25 29.19
C HIS A 40 -10.80 -6.77 27.74
N VAL A 41 -9.63 -6.22 27.38
CA VAL A 41 -9.39 -5.71 26.02
C VAL A 41 -8.70 -6.79 25.20
N HIS A 42 -9.29 -7.15 24.08
CA HIS A 42 -8.75 -8.04 23.06
C HIS A 42 -8.55 -7.28 21.76
N TYR A 43 -7.46 -7.53 21.09
CA TYR A 43 -7.11 -6.95 19.80
C TYR A 43 -7.27 -7.95 18.68
N ALA A 44 -7.72 -7.48 17.53
CA ALA A 44 -7.86 -8.29 16.32
C ALA A 44 -7.18 -7.59 15.14
N PRO A 45 -5.84 -7.69 15.01
CA PRO A 45 -5.13 -7.22 13.83
C PRO A 45 -5.44 -8.07 12.60
N LEU A 46 -5.28 -7.47 11.41
CA LEU A 46 -5.60 -8.10 10.14
C LEU A 46 -4.49 -9.01 9.62
N ASN A 47 -3.25 -8.78 10.02
CA ASN A 47 -2.06 -9.48 9.51
C ASN A 47 -1.09 -9.88 10.64
N ALA A 48 -0.09 -10.69 10.29
CA ALA A 48 0.88 -11.22 11.23
C ALA A 48 1.83 -10.14 11.78
N ARG A 49 2.23 -9.16 10.94
CA ARG A 49 3.10 -8.04 11.34
C ARG A 49 2.46 -7.23 12.47
N ASP A 50 1.22 -6.84 12.28
CA ASP A 50 0.50 -6.00 13.24
C ASP A 50 0.21 -6.76 14.55
N ARG A 51 -0.03 -8.07 14.45
CA ARG A 51 -0.09 -8.95 15.61
C ARG A 51 1.23 -8.92 16.40
N HIS A 52 2.33 -9.10 15.71
CA HIS A 52 3.66 -9.11 16.33
C HIS A 52 3.97 -7.76 17.01
N PHE A 53 3.62 -6.63 16.41
CA PHE A 53 3.80 -5.32 17.03
C PHE A 53 2.99 -5.16 18.32
N LEU A 54 1.74 -5.61 18.36
CA LEU A 54 0.94 -5.57 19.58
C LEU A 54 1.54 -6.46 20.69
N GLU A 55 2.02 -7.66 20.35
CA GLU A 55 2.68 -8.55 21.30
C GLU A 55 3.98 -7.93 21.84
N GLN A 56 4.80 -7.31 20.99
CA GLN A 56 6.00 -6.56 21.42
C GLN A 56 5.66 -5.32 22.26
N ALA A 57 4.54 -4.69 22.03
CA ALA A 57 4.04 -3.57 22.82
C ALA A 57 3.47 -4.01 24.18
N GLY A 58 3.50 -5.30 24.52
CA GLY A 58 3.09 -5.86 25.80
C GLY A 58 1.69 -6.47 25.82
N ALA A 59 1.00 -6.56 24.70
CA ALA A 59 -0.28 -7.26 24.64
C ALA A 59 -0.06 -8.78 24.83
N LEU A 60 -0.84 -9.40 25.71
CA LEU A 60 -0.75 -10.83 25.96
C LEU A 60 -1.23 -11.61 24.71
N ARG A 61 -0.52 -12.69 24.37
CA ARG A 61 -0.80 -13.50 23.17
C ARG A 61 -2.20 -14.07 23.11
N ASP A 62 -2.76 -14.45 24.25
CA ASP A 62 -4.13 -14.93 24.40
C ASP A 62 -5.20 -13.85 24.18
N ARG A 63 -4.78 -12.59 24.05
CA ARG A 63 -5.62 -11.42 23.80
C ARG A 63 -5.40 -10.76 22.44
N VAL A 64 -4.52 -11.32 21.61
CA VAL A 64 -4.26 -10.83 20.26
C VAL A 64 -4.68 -11.91 19.25
N HIS A 65 -5.75 -11.65 18.54
CA HIS A 65 -6.40 -12.58 17.62
C HIS A 65 -6.26 -12.08 16.19
N ARG A 66 -5.64 -12.84 15.30
CA ARG A 66 -5.65 -12.47 13.87
C ARG A 66 -7.06 -12.66 13.32
N LEU A 67 -7.69 -11.57 12.89
CA LEU A 67 -9.03 -11.58 12.31
C LEU A 67 -9.02 -10.87 10.95
N PRO A 68 -8.81 -11.61 9.86
CA PRO A 68 -8.85 -11.06 8.51
C PRO A 68 -10.23 -10.48 8.18
N ASN A 69 -10.28 -9.49 7.30
CA ASN A 69 -11.54 -8.97 6.79
C ASN A 69 -12.21 -10.01 5.88
N ALA A 70 -13.53 -10.05 5.91
CA ALA A 70 -14.29 -10.72 4.88
C ALA A 70 -14.14 -9.95 3.55
N VAL A 71 -14.03 -10.69 2.46
CA VAL A 71 -13.95 -10.12 1.11
C VAL A 71 -15.21 -10.50 0.35
N ALA A 72 -15.92 -9.50 -0.16
CA ALA A 72 -17.15 -9.72 -0.92
C ALA A 72 -16.82 -9.92 -2.41
N SER A 73 -17.69 -10.64 -3.13
CA SER A 73 -17.62 -10.70 -4.58
C SER A 73 -17.74 -9.29 -5.19
N LEU A 74 -16.90 -9.02 -6.18
CA LEU A 74 -16.87 -7.73 -6.87
C LEU A 74 -17.88 -7.65 -8.04
N GLY A 75 -18.67 -8.69 -8.26
CA GLY A 75 -19.58 -8.77 -9.41
C GLY A 75 -18.85 -8.91 -10.76
N ALA A 76 -17.54 -9.15 -10.74
CA ALA A 76 -16.80 -9.49 -11.93
C ALA A 76 -17.09 -10.93 -12.33
N SER A 77 -17.22 -11.20 -13.64
CA SER A 77 -17.31 -12.56 -14.13
C SER A 77 -15.90 -13.16 -14.28
N PRO A 78 -15.56 -14.24 -13.57
CA PRO A 78 -14.28 -14.90 -13.72
C PRO A 78 -14.03 -15.41 -15.15
N ASP A 79 -15.11 -15.79 -15.84
CA ASP A 79 -15.06 -16.36 -17.20
C ASP A 79 -15.09 -15.29 -18.30
N ALA A 80 -15.27 -14.02 -17.96
CA ALA A 80 -15.26 -12.95 -18.94
C ALA A 80 -13.83 -12.79 -19.49
N ALA A 81 -13.63 -13.08 -20.75
CA ALA A 81 -12.37 -12.75 -21.42
C ALA A 81 -12.12 -11.24 -21.37
N PRO A 82 -10.86 -10.79 -21.25
CA PRO A 82 -10.52 -9.38 -21.39
C PRO A 82 -11.07 -8.85 -22.72
N GLN A 83 -11.81 -7.75 -22.66
CA GLN A 83 -12.41 -7.18 -23.86
C GLN A 83 -11.39 -6.30 -24.58
N GLY A 84 -11.13 -6.57 -25.84
CA GLY A 84 -10.29 -5.76 -26.72
C GLY A 84 -8.91 -6.37 -27.02
N ALA A 85 -8.25 -5.81 -28.03
CA ALA A 85 -6.91 -6.23 -28.46
C ALA A 85 -5.79 -5.67 -27.55
N GLU A 86 -6.10 -4.68 -26.70
CA GLU A 86 -5.12 -4.03 -25.84
C GLU A 86 -4.99 -4.75 -24.50
N ARG A 87 -3.74 -4.99 -24.10
CA ARG A 87 -3.42 -5.57 -22.78
C ARG A 87 -3.49 -4.49 -21.70
N ILE A 88 -4.60 -4.43 -20.98
CA ILE A 88 -4.80 -3.48 -19.87
C ILE A 88 -4.28 -4.09 -18.57
N LEU A 89 -3.38 -3.38 -17.89
CA LEU A 89 -2.96 -3.64 -16.51
C LEU A 89 -3.64 -2.61 -15.59
N LEU A 90 -4.59 -3.07 -14.79
CA LEU A 90 -5.41 -2.20 -13.95
C LEU A 90 -4.89 -2.16 -12.50
N TYR A 91 -4.58 -0.98 -12.01
CA TYR A 91 -4.30 -0.75 -10.59
C TYR A 91 -5.56 -0.26 -9.87
N VAL A 92 -6.24 -1.17 -9.20
CA VAL A 92 -7.40 -0.88 -8.36
C VAL A 92 -6.95 -0.18 -7.08
N THR A 93 -6.91 1.13 -7.09
CA THR A 93 -6.38 1.88 -5.96
C THR A 93 -6.86 3.33 -5.91
N ARG A 94 -6.74 3.94 -4.74
CA ARG A 94 -6.67 5.39 -4.58
C ARG A 94 -5.19 5.79 -4.55
N ALA A 95 -4.78 6.63 -5.47
CA ALA A 95 -3.39 6.98 -5.74
C ALA A 95 -2.72 7.81 -4.62
N ILE A 96 -2.60 7.25 -3.42
CA ILE A 96 -1.88 7.85 -2.29
C ILE A 96 -0.42 7.39 -2.24
N ARG A 97 0.43 8.04 -1.43
CA ARG A 97 1.87 7.83 -1.38
C ARG A 97 2.29 6.36 -1.29
N ARG A 98 1.69 5.58 -0.38
CA ARG A 98 2.05 4.16 -0.20
C ARG A 98 1.72 3.26 -1.39
N LYS A 99 0.93 3.76 -2.34
CA LYS A 99 0.59 3.05 -3.58
C LYS A 99 1.67 3.19 -4.66
N ASN A 100 2.71 3.98 -4.40
CA ASN A 100 3.97 4.02 -5.15
C ASN A 100 3.78 4.18 -6.66
N LEU A 101 3.07 5.24 -7.08
CA LEU A 101 2.78 5.51 -8.50
C LEU A 101 4.04 5.60 -9.36
N GLY A 102 5.18 6.04 -8.81
CA GLY A 102 6.44 6.08 -9.55
C GLY A 102 6.84 4.74 -10.12
N GLU A 103 6.54 3.65 -9.43
CA GLU A 103 6.83 2.29 -9.91
C GLU A 103 5.89 1.86 -11.03
N ILE A 104 4.62 2.29 -11.02
CA ILE A 104 3.72 2.11 -12.18
C ILE A 104 4.26 2.83 -13.41
N LEU A 105 4.74 4.06 -13.25
CA LEU A 105 5.33 4.82 -14.37
C LEU A 105 6.60 4.15 -14.88
N LEU A 106 7.42 3.56 -14.02
CA LEU A 106 8.59 2.80 -14.42
C LEU A 106 8.18 1.56 -15.26
N TRP A 107 7.17 0.82 -14.82
CA TRP A 107 6.62 -0.29 -15.59
C TRP A 107 6.09 0.16 -16.94
N ALA A 108 5.34 1.27 -16.97
CA ALA A 108 4.80 1.82 -18.20
C ALA A 108 5.87 2.34 -19.16
N ALA A 109 7.06 2.71 -18.64
CA ALA A 109 8.19 3.09 -19.48
C ALA A 109 8.96 1.90 -20.04
N MET A 110 8.80 0.70 -19.47
CA MET A 110 9.52 -0.50 -19.90
C MET A 110 8.66 -1.47 -20.73
N GLU A 111 7.33 -1.33 -20.68
CA GLU A 111 6.39 -2.29 -21.27
C GLU A 111 5.54 -1.59 -22.35
N ASP A 112 5.98 -1.74 -23.61
CA ASP A 112 5.34 -1.08 -24.76
C ASP A 112 4.02 -1.77 -25.20
N ALA A 113 3.81 -3.03 -24.81
CA ALA A 113 2.67 -3.83 -25.26
C ALA A 113 1.46 -3.74 -24.34
N ALA A 114 1.52 -2.92 -23.28
CA ALA A 114 0.44 -2.80 -22.31
C ALA A 114 0.05 -1.34 -22.06
N ARG A 115 -1.23 -1.13 -21.73
CA ARG A 115 -1.73 0.11 -21.14
C ARG A 115 -1.90 -0.07 -19.64
N PHE A 116 -1.52 0.92 -18.89
CA PHE A 116 -1.68 0.96 -17.45
C PHE A 116 -2.85 1.87 -17.08
N GLN A 117 -3.69 1.40 -16.19
CA GLN A 117 -4.84 2.15 -15.71
C GLN A 117 -4.83 2.27 -14.20
N VAL A 118 -4.99 3.48 -13.67
CA VAL A 118 -5.11 3.77 -12.24
C VAL A 118 -6.55 4.19 -11.95
N SER A 119 -7.23 3.46 -11.07
CA SER A 119 -8.68 3.59 -10.93
C SER A 119 -9.13 4.93 -10.34
N ARG A 120 -8.47 5.46 -9.32
CA ARG A 120 -8.97 6.66 -8.60
C ARG A 120 -7.87 7.60 -8.11
N ALA A 121 -8.19 8.91 -8.14
CA ALA A 121 -7.40 9.94 -7.48
C ALA A 121 -7.43 9.81 -5.94
N PRO A 122 -6.48 10.44 -5.23
CA PRO A 122 -6.53 10.53 -3.78
C PRO A 122 -7.69 11.43 -3.33
N ARG A 123 -8.51 10.94 -2.38
CA ARG A 123 -9.55 11.75 -1.74
C ARG A 123 -8.97 12.79 -0.78
N ASN A 124 -7.86 12.46 -0.11
CA ASN A 124 -7.19 13.36 0.82
C ASN A 124 -6.54 14.52 0.06
N PRO A 125 -6.93 15.79 0.33
CA PRO A 125 -6.34 16.96 -0.33
C PRO A 125 -4.82 17.04 -0.17
N ALA A 126 -4.26 16.62 0.96
CA ALA A 126 -2.82 16.63 1.21
C ALA A 126 -2.02 15.68 0.27
N ALA A 127 -2.64 14.65 -0.27
CA ALA A 127 -2.01 13.74 -1.20
C ALA A 127 -2.06 14.21 -2.67
N ARG A 128 -2.97 15.15 -3.00
CA ARG A 128 -3.19 15.62 -4.36
C ARG A 128 -1.97 16.28 -5.03
N PRO A 129 -1.14 17.10 -4.35
CA PRO A 129 0.04 17.71 -4.99
C PRO A 129 1.05 16.68 -5.50
N VAL A 130 1.29 15.62 -4.71
CA VAL A 130 2.20 14.53 -5.12
C VAL A 130 1.60 13.74 -6.28
N TYR A 131 0.32 13.43 -6.21
CA TYR A 131 -0.42 12.76 -7.27
C TYR A 131 -0.33 13.53 -8.60
N LYS A 132 -0.63 14.82 -8.60
CA LYS A 132 -0.57 15.68 -9.79
C LYS A 132 0.83 15.72 -10.41
N ARG A 133 1.89 15.67 -9.60
CA ARG A 133 3.27 15.58 -10.12
C ARG A 133 3.50 14.29 -10.88
N TRP A 134 2.99 13.15 -10.39
CA TRP A 134 3.11 11.88 -11.10
C TRP A 134 2.32 11.87 -12.42
N VAL A 135 1.11 12.45 -12.44
CA VAL A 135 0.33 12.64 -13.67
C VAL A 135 1.13 13.46 -14.67
N ALA A 136 1.66 14.62 -14.26
CA ALA A 136 2.47 15.48 -15.14
C ALA A 136 3.73 14.77 -15.67
N VAL A 137 4.39 13.93 -14.86
CA VAL A 137 5.53 13.10 -15.33
C VAL A 137 5.07 12.12 -16.41
N ALA A 138 3.96 11.41 -16.19
CA ALA A 138 3.43 10.47 -17.17
C ALA A 138 3.09 11.17 -18.50
N GLU A 139 2.46 12.35 -18.45
CA GLU A 139 2.13 13.17 -19.62
C GLU A 139 3.39 13.66 -20.34
N SER A 140 4.37 14.19 -19.60
CA SER A 140 5.61 14.71 -20.18
C SER A 140 6.44 13.64 -20.90
N LEU A 141 6.42 12.41 -20.38
CA LEU A 141 7.10 11.25 -20.96
C LEU A 141 6.21 10.47 -21.94
N LYS A 142 4.96 10.89 -22.15
CA LYS A 142 3.97 10.22 -23.02
C LYS A 142 3.81 8.74 -22.69
N LEU A 143 3.79 8.41 -21.41
CA LEU A 143 3.65 7.03 -20.95
C LEU A 143 2.22 6.51 -21.21
N PRO A 144 2.04 5.22 -21.52
CA PRO A 144 0.74 4.61 -21.74
C PRO A 144 -0.02 4.37 -20.41
N VAL A 145 -0.24 5.45 -19.64
CA VAL A 145 -0.91 5.43 -18.33
C VAL A 145 -2.14 6.31 -18.35
N GLU A 146 -3.28 5.72 -18.00
CA GLU A 146 -4.55 6.43 -17.84
C GLU A 146 -4.90 6.52 -16.36
N PHE A 147 -5.22 7.72 -15.90
CA PHE A 147 -5.58 7.98 -14.50
C PHE A 147 -7.09 8.19 -14.35
N GLU A 148 -7.60 7.85 -13.16
CA GLU A 148 -8.98 8.11 -12.74
C GLU A 148 -10.04 7.39 -13.60
N VAL A 149 -9.67 6.25 -14.21
CA VAL A 149 -10.58 5.50 -15.10
C VAL A 149 -11.91 5.11 -14.41
N GLY A 150 -11.88 4.84 -13.10
CA GLY A 150 -13.08 4.52 -12.32
C GLY A 150 -13.87 5.73 -11.83
N GLU A 151 -13.40 6.95 -12.08
CA GLU A 151 -14.10 8.20 -11.76
C GLU A 151 -14.68 8.85 -13.01
N ARG A 152 -14.03 8.66 -14.18
CA ARG A 152 -14.45 9.25 -15.45
C ARG A 152 -15.68 8.59 -16.05
N ASP A 153 -15.73 7.27 -15.98
CA ASP A 153 -16.71 6.48 -16.72
C ASP A 153 -17.88 6.00 -15.83
N ASP A 154 -17.87 6.36 -14.53
CA ASP A 154 -18.82 5.91 -13.52
C ASP A 154 -19.07 4.37 -13.55
N LEU A 155 -18.05 3.62 -13.96
CA LEU A 155 -18.13 2.18 -14.14
C LEU A 155 -18.04 1.46 -12.80
N PRO A 156 -18.87 0.45 -12.59
CA PRO A 156 -18.73 -0.45 -11.45
C PRO A 156 -17.33 -1.08 -11.43
N LEU A 157 -16.74 -1.25 -10.23
CA LEU A 157 -15.41 -1.82 -10.08
C LEU A 157 -15.27 -3.19 -10.76
N GLY A 158 -16.30 -4.04 -10.66
CA GLY A 158 -16.32 -5.35 -11.31
C GLY A 158 -16.19 -5.27 -12.84
N GLU A 159 -16.79 -4.25 -13.45
CA GLU A 159 -16.68 -4.04 -14.90
C GLU A 159 -15.27 -3.58 -15.31
N LEU A 160 -14.67 -2.66 -14.56
CA LEU A 160 -13.28 -2.26 -14.78
C LEU A 160 -12.33 -3.47 -14.70
N ILE A 161 -12.52 -4.31 -13.68
CA ILE A 161 -11.71 -5.52 -13.50
C ILE A 161 -11.92 -6.51 -14.64
N SER A 162 -13.17 -6.68 -15.10
CA SER A 162 -13.49 -7.61 -16.20
C SER A 162 -12.82 -7.22 -17.53
N ARG A 163 -12.55 -5.94 -17.74
CA ARG A 163 -11.86 -5.42 -18.94
C ARG A 163 -10.34 -5.60 -18.87
N ALA A 164 -9.78 -5.76 -17.68
CA ALA A 164 -8.34 -5.87 -17.49
C ALA A 164 -7.81 -7.26 -17.84
N ALA A 165 -6.65 -7.30 -18.50
CA ALA A 165 -5.91 -8.55 -18.74
C ALA A 165 -5.28 -9.09 -17.44
N ALA A 166 -4.82 -8.17 -16.57
CA ALA A 166 -4.33 -8.48 -15.24
C ALA A 166 -4.51 -7.26 -14.32
N LEU A 167 -4.52 -7.51 -13.00
CA LEU A 167 -4.37 -6.44 -12.04
C LEU A 167 -2.89 -6.27 -11.68
N ILE A 168 -2.51 -5.04 -11.35
CA ILE A 168 -1.14 -4.72 -10.92
C ILE A 168 -1.17 -4.03 -9.56
N THR A 169 -0.19 -4.32 -8.71
CA THR A 169 0.04 -3.58 -7.48
C THR A 169 1.51 -3.20 -7.32
N THR A 170 1.74 -1.95 -6.95
CA THR A 170 3.07 -1.43 -6.60
C THR A 170 3.10 -0.87 -5.17
N SER A 171 2.10 -1.21 -4.37
CA SER A 171 2.01 -0.78 -2.98
C SER A 171 3.25 -1.20 -2.19
N VAL A 172 3.77 -0.27 -1.38
CA VAL A 172 4.90 -0.51 -0.45
C VAL A 172 4.43 -0.74 0.99
N ALA A 173 3.14 -0.60 1.25
CA ALA A 173 2.51 -0.94 2.53
C ALA A 173 1.01 -1.14 2.36
N GLU A 174 0.47 -2.16 3.01
CA GLU A 174 -0.96 -2.47 3.09
C GLU A 174 -1.33 -2.92 4.51
N GLY A 175 -2.58 -2.68 4.90
CA GLY A 175 -3.11 -3.24 6.14
C GLY A 175 -3.53 -4.70 5.96
N PHE A 176 -4.67 -4.91 5.28
CA PHE A 176 -5.17 -6.26 5.00
C PHE A 176 -4.73 -6.82 3.65
N GLY A 177 -4.57 -5.94 2.66
CA GLY A 177 -4.17 -6.37 1.32
C GLY A 177 -5.31 -6.86 0.44
N LEU A 178 -6.46 -6.18 0.43
CA LEU A 178 -7.57 -6.46 -0.51
C LEU A 178 -7.07 -6.55 -1.96
N ALA A 179 -6.08 -5.74 -2.32
CA ALA A 179 -5.46 -5.75 -3.64
C ALA A 179 -4.85 -7.11 -4.04
N PHE A 180 -4.56 -8.00 -3.08
CA PHE A 180 -4.06 -9.35 -3.34
C PHE A 180 -5.18 -10.39 -3.44
N LEU A 181 -6.37 -10.09 -2.92
CA LEU A 181 -7.53 -11.01 -2.89
C LEU A 181 -8.55 -10.71 -3.99
N GLU A 182 -8.79 -9.43 -4.27
CA GLU A 182 -9.77 -8.99 -5.27
C GLU A 182 -9.50 -9.57 -6.66
N PRO A 183 -8.24 -9.65 -7.17
CA PRO A 183 -7.95 -10.28 -8.46
C PRO A 183 -8.37 -11.75 -8.50
N TRP A 184 -8.09 -12.48 -7.44
CA TRP A 184 -8.48 -13.89 -7.30
C TRP A 184 -9.97 -14.10 -7.41
N LEU A 185 -10.75 -13.30 -6.68
CA LEU A 185 -12.22 -13.37 -6.72
C LEU A 185 -12.78 -13.01 -8.10
N ALA A 186 -12.04 -12.23 -8.86
CA ALA A 186 -12.42 -11.81 -10.21
C ALA A 186 -11.85 -12.73 -11.31
N GLY A 187 -11.12 -13.79 -10.96
CA GLY A 187 -10.47 -14.69 -11.93
C GLY A 187 -9.43 -13.97 -12.79
N ARG A 188 -8.73 -12.97 -12.24
CA ARG A 188 -7.70 -12.19 -12.96
C ARG A 188 -6.33 -12.42 -12.34
N PRO A 189 -5.27 -12.56 -13.17
CA PRO A 189 -3.90 -12.57 -12.68
C PRO A 189 -3.57 -11.30 -11.91
N LEU A 190 -2.75 -11.43 -10.87
CA LEU A 190 -2.14 -10.31 -10.16
C LEU A 190 -0.64 -10.30 -10.41
N VAL A 191 -0.10 -9.14 -10.80
CA VAL A 191 1.32 -8.91 -10.99
C VAL A 191 1.78 -7.72 -10.14
N GLY A 192 3.08 -7.58 -9.92
CA GLY A 192 3.62 -6.40 -9.24
C GLY A 192 4.36 -6.73 -7.96
N ARG A 193 4.31 -5.81 -7.00
CA ARG A 193 5.09 -5.88 -5.77
C ARG A 193 4.48 -6.81 -4.74
N ASP A 194 5.28 -7.71 -4.20
CA ASP A 194 4.95 -8.50 -3.02
C ASP A 194 5.14 -7.69 -1.74
N LEU A 195 4.34 -8.00 -0.75
CA LEU A 195 4.45 -7.52 0.62
C LEU A 195 4.40 -8.73 1.56
N PRO A 196 5.53 -9.40 1.82
CA PRO A 196 5.58 -10.66 2.57
C PRO A 196 4.81 -10.61 3.89
N GLU A 197 4.89 -9.49 4.62
CA GLU A 197 4.18 -9.28 5.88
C GLU A 197 2.63 -9.35 5.76
N VAL A 198 2.10 -9.18 4.55
CA VAL A 198 0.66 -9.26 4.25
C VAL A 198 0.34 -10.55 3.50
N THR A 199 1.18 -10.92 2.52
CA THR A 199 0.92 -12.01 1.58
C THR A 199 1.25 -13.39 2.11
N GLU A 200 2.12 -13.53 3.13
CA GLU A 200 2.50 -14.82 3.71
C GLU A 200 1.29 -15.65 4.11
N GLY A 201 0.37 -15.09 4.88
CA GLY A 201 -0.85 -15.79 5.29
C GLY A 201 -1.81 -16.11 4.13
N LEU A 202 -1.73 -15.37 3.02
CA LEU A 202 -2.51 -15.66 1.81
C LEU A 202 -1.90 -16.83 1.03
N LYS A 203 -0.56 -16.86 0.90
CA LYS A 203 0.20 -17.97 0.30
C LYS A 203 -0.01 -19.27 1.09
N GLU A 204 0.05 -19.20 2.43
CA GLU A 204 -0.27 -20.33 3.31
C GLU A 204 -1.69 -20.85 3.12
N SER A 205 -2.63 -19.98 2.77
CA SER A 205 -4.02 -20.33 2.46
C SER A 205 -4.23 -20.85 1.02
N GLY A 206 -3.14 -21.01 0.24
CA GLY A 206 -3.16 -21.61 -1.09
C GLY A 206 -3.31 -20.61 -2.24
N LEU A 207 -3.19 -19.29 -2.01
CA LEU A 207 -3.19 -18.33 -3.11
C LEU A 207 -1.86 -18.39 -3.86
N ASP A 208 -1.92 -18.52 -5.18
CA ASP A 208 -0.75 -18.39 -6.05
C ASP A 208 -0.43 -16.91 -6.29
N LEU A 209 0.64 -16.43 -5.68
CA LEU A 209 1.17 -15.08 -5.82
C LEU A 209 2.59 -15.09 -6.42
N SER A 210 2.92 -16.12 -7.17
CA SER A 210 4.26 -16.32 -7.78
C SER A 210 4.66 -15.26 -8.81
N ALA A 211 3.69 -14.53 -9.36
CA ALA A 211 3.93 -13.42 -10.29
C ALA A 211 4.25 -12.08 -9.59
N LEU A 212 4.40 -12.09 -8.27
CA LEU A 212 4.81 -10.91 -7.50
C LEU A 212 6.33 -10.92 -7.27
N TYR A 213 6.92 -9.72 -7.18
CA TYR A 213 8.34 -9.51 -6.86
C TYR A 213 8.50 -8.69 -5.58
N GLU A 214 9.54 -8.97 -4.80
CA GLU A 214 9.84 -8.23 -3.58
C GLU A 214 10.65 -6.96 -3.83
N ALA A 215 11.49 -6.95 -4.87
CA ALA A 215 12.38 -5.83 -5.16
C ALA A 215 12.57 -5.63 -6.66
N LEU A 216 12.63 -4.36 -7.07
CA LEU A 216 13.15 -3.96 -8.37
C LEU A 216 14.60 -3.52 -8.21
N ARG A 217 15.48 -4.09 -9.05
CA ARG A 217 16.88 -3.68 -9.12
C ARG A 217 17.05 -2.70 -10.27
N VAL A 218 17.55 -1.50 -9.95
CA VAL A 218 17.77 -0.45 -10.93
C VAL A 218 19.27 -0.14 -10.94
N PRO A 219 19.89 -0.01 -12.12
CA PRO A 219 21.31 0.33 -12.23
C PRO A 219 21.62 1.62 -11.49
N VAL A 220 22.69 1.63 -10.68
CA VAL A 220 23.06 2.80 -9.86
C VAL A 220 23.42 4.01 -10.71
N GLU A 221 23.96 3.78 -11.90
CA GLU A 221 24.32 4.81 -12.88
C GLU A 221 23.12 5.59 -13.45
N TRP A 222 21.88 5.13 -13.20
CA TRP A 222 20.68 5.86 -13.59
C TRP A 222 20.31 6.95 -12.57
N PHE A 223 21.04 7.02 -11.45
CA PHE A 223 20.78 7.97 -10.38
C PHE A 223 21.98 8.89 -10.15
N ASP A 224 21.70 10.08 -9.68
CA ASP A 224 22.66 10.85 -8.91
C ASP A 224 22.72 10.24 -7.48
N GLU A 225 23.70 9.35 -7.26
CA GLU A 225 23.86 8.63 -6.01
C GLU A 225 24.02 9.60 -4.83
N ARG A 226 24.79 10.68 -5.00
CA ARG A 226 25.00 11.68 -3.96
C ARG A 226 23.69 12.37 -3.57
N MET A 227 22.90 12.76 -4.57
CA MET A 227 21.61 13.39 -4.33
C MET A 227 20.63 12.41 -3.68
N LEU A 228 20.60 11.16 -4.14
CA LEU A 228 19.75 10.11 -3.58
C LEU A 228 20.09 9.88 -2.11
N ARG A 229 21.38 9.67 -1.79
CA ARG A 229 21.86 9.47 -0.42
C ARG A 229 21.49 10.66 0.47
N THR A 230 21.73 11.89 0.01
CA THR A 230 21.35 13.10 0.76
C THR A 230 19.85 13.14 1.07
N LYS A 231 19.00 12.86 0.08
CA LYS A 231 17.53 12.87 0.29
C LYS A 231 17.05 11.77 1.21
N LEU A 232 17.64 10.57 1.12
CA LEU A 232 17.31 9.45 2.01
C LEU A 232 17.72 9.77 3.46
N THR A 233 18.92 10.29 3.67
CA THR A 233 19.40 10.69 4.99
C THR A 233 18.51 11.77 5.61
N LEU A 234 18.21 12.83 4.88
CA LEU A 234 17.32 13.89 5.36
C LEU A 234 15.92 13.34 5.73
N GLY A 235 15.32 12.55 4.85
CA GLY A 235 14.00 11.96 5.12
C GLY A 235 14.01 11.00 6.30
N TYR A 236 15.09 10.26 6.51
CA TYR A 236 15.27 9.37 7.65
C TYR A 236 15.40 10.14 8.96
N VAL A 237 16.26 11.19 8.99
CA VAL A 237 16.41 12.07 10.15
C VAL A 237 15.08 12.74 10.51
N GLU A 238 14.40 13.35 9.54
CA GLU A 238 13.08 13.97 9.76
C GLU A 238 12.05 12.98 10.33
N MET A 239 12.08 11.74 9.87
CA MET A 239 11.20 10.69 10.37
C MET A 239 11.52 10.34 11.82
N LEU A 240 12.80 10.13 12.17
CA LEU A 240 13.21 9.80 13.54
C LEU A 240 12.87 10.92 14.52
N GLU A 241 13.20 12.17 14.16
CA GLU A 241 12.85 13.35 14.95
C GLU A 241 11.33 13.45 15.17
N ALA A 242 10.54 13.10 14.16
CA ALA A 242 9.09 13.10 14.28
C ALA A 242 8.57 12.12 15.32
N TYR A 243 9.25 10.98 15.48
CA TYR A 243 8.94 9.97 16.49
C TYR A 243 9.69 10.18 17.81
N GLY A 244 10.38 11.33 17.96
CA GLY A 244 11.17 11.63 19.16
C GLY A 244 12.37 10.70 19.37
N ARG A 245 12.94 10.20 18.28
CA ARG A 245 14.12 9.33 18.28
C ARG A 245 15.33 10.07 17.74
N GLU A 246 16.49 9.82 18.32
CA GLU A 246 17.75 10.35 17.80
C GLU A 246 18.23 9.49 16.62
N PRO A 247 18.79 10.11 15.56
CA PRO A 247 19.43 9.38 14.48
C PRO A 247 20.61 8.56 15.00
N SER A 248 20.75 7.33 14.52
CA SER A 248 21.96 6.52 14.76
C SER A 248 23.17 7.19 14.09
N SER A 249 24.37 7.05 14.68
CA SER A 249 25.63 7.48 14.06
C SER A 249 25.91 6.76 12.75
N ASP A 250 25.33 5.60 12.54
CA ASP A 250 25.49 4.74 11.36
C ASP A 250 24.35 4.98 10.38
N LEU A 251 24.27 6.20 9.85
CA LEU A 251 23.34 6.50 8.76
C LEU A 251 23.78 5.82 7.46
N PRO A 252 22.84 5.26 6.66
CA PRO A 252 23.15 4.55 5.44
C PRO A 252 23.78 5.43 4.35
#